data_d0f1c98630f2ef10294c7322e6b9e4a2
#
_entry.id   d0f1c98630f2ef10294c7322e6b9e4a2
#
_cell.length_a   1.000
_cell.length_b   1.000
_cell.length_c   1.000
_cell.angle_alpha   90.00
_cell.angle_beta   90.00
_cell.angle_gamma   90.00
#
_symmetry.space_group_name_H-M   'P 1'
#
loop_
_entity.id
_entity.type
_entity.pdbx_description
1 polymer ?
#
loop_
_entity_poly.entity_id
_entity_poly.type
_entity_poly.pdbx_seq_one_letter_code
_entity_poly.pdbx_strand_id
1 'polypeptide(L)'
;MSVPITLTVNGRTVNASVDPRTLLVQLIRETLQLTGTHVGCDTAQCGACTVHLNGRAVKSCSFLAVQAQGAQITTIEGLAQNGTMHPMQAAFRECHGLQCGFCTPGMVMSAVQLLQDNPQATEEQIREGLDGNICRCTGYQNIVKSIQFCQSGAKATA
;
A
#
# COMPACT_ATOMS: atom_id res chain seq x y z
N MET A 1 -27.19 -11.12 6.85
CA MET A 1 -27.51 -9.83 7.51
C MET A 1 -26.42 -8.86 7.09
N SER A 2 -26.74 -7.73 6.46
CA SER A 2 -25.75 -6.75 6.00
C SER A 2 -25.71 -5.54 6.94
N VAL A 3 -24.52 -4.94 7.08
CA VAL A 3 -24.26 -3.77 7.94
C VAL A 3 -23.91 -2.60 7.03
N PRO A 4 -24.61 -1.46 7.14
CA PRO A 4 -24.22 -0.25 6.44
C PRO A 4 -22.94 0.33 7.06
N ILE A 5 -22.01 0.70 6.23
CA ILE A 5 -20.79 1.40 6.64
C ILE A 5 -20.55 2.62 5.76
N THR A 6 -19.95 3.63 6.35
CA THR A 6 -19.49 4.85 5.67
C THR A 6 -18.02 5.04 5.97
N LEU A 7 -17.18 5.23 4.95
CA LEU A 7 -15.75 5.47 5.08
C LEU A 7 -15.28 6.39 3.95
N THR A 8 -14.08 6.90 4.06
CA THR A 8 -13.46 7.71 2.99
C THR A 8 -12.37 6.89 2.31
N VAL A 9 -12.45 6.72 1.00
CA VAL A 9 -11.45 5.99 0.21
C VAL A 9 -10.87 6.92 -0.85
N ASN A 10 -9.57 7.13 -0.81
CA ASN A 10 -8.83 8.01 -1.74
C ASN A 10 -9.50 9.41 -1.83
N GLY A 11 -9.90 9.96 -0.69
CA GLY A 11 -10.53 11.28 -0.58
C GLY A 11 -12.02 11.33 -0.95
N ARG A 12 -12.65 10.19 -1.27
CA ARG A 12 -14.08 10.12 -1.64
C ARG A 12 -14.86 9.38 -0.56
N THR A 13 -15.99 9.94 -0.14
CA THR A 13 -16.92 9.27 0.78
C THR A 13 -17.58 8.10 0.06
N VAL A 14 -17.54 6.94 0.71
CA VAL A 14 -18.13 5.67 0.25
C VAL A 14 -19.15 5.21 1.26
N ASN A 15 -20.36 4.91 0.78
CA ASN A 15 -21.40 4.21 1.55
C ASN A 15 -21.56 2.81 0.96
N ALA A 16 -21.41 1.79 1.78
CA ALA A 16 -21.52 0.39 1.38
C ALA A 16 -22.34 -0.39 2.39
N SER A 17 -22.94 -1.49 1.94
CA SER A 17 -23.59 -2.46 2.81
C SER A 17 -22.86 -3.78 2.70
N VAL A 18 -22.24 -4.24 3.77
CA VAL A 18 -21.33 -5.39 3.78
C VAL A 18 -21.80 -6.49 4.75
N ASP A 19 -21.47 -7.74 4.46
CA ASP A 19 -21.54 -8.79 5.47
C ASP A 19 -20.53 -8.47 6.59
N PRO A 20 -20.86 -8.66 7.87
CA PRO A 20 -19.94 -8.39 8.99
C PRO A 20 -18.58 -9.08 8.89
N ARG A 21 -18.50 -10.17 8.13
CA ARG A 21 -17.27 -10.96 7.91
C ARG A 21 -16.45 -10.49 6.70
N THR A 22 -16.97 -9.52 5.93
CA THR A 22 -16.27 -9.01 4.75
C THR A 22 -14.92 -8.41 5.15
N LEU A 23 -13.84 -8.90 4.53
CA LEU A 23 -12.51 -8.33 4.74
C LEU A 23 -12.39 -6.97 4.02
N LEU A 24 -11.57 -6.08 4.58
CA LEU A 24 -11.34 -4.77 3.98
C LEU A 24 -10.81 -4.89 2.54
N VAL A 25 -9.93 -5.85 2.27
CA VAL A 25 -9.42 -6.11 0.92
C VAL A 25 -10.52 -6.51 -0.07
N GLN A 26 -11.53 -7.26 0.38
CA GLN A 26 -12.66 -7.65 -0.46
C GLN A 26 -13.54 -6.43 -0.78
N LEU A 27 -13.85 -5.59 0.21
CA LEU A 27 -14.53 -4.32 -0.03
C LEU A 27 -13.78 -3.48 -1.07
N ILE A 28 -12.47 -3.29 -0.89
CA ILE A 28 -11.64 -2.48 -1.79
C ILE A 28 -11.65 -3.06 -3.23
N ARG A 29 -11.39 -4.35 -3.38
CA ARG A 29 -11.21 -4.96 -4.70
C ARG A 29 -12.51 -5.30 -5.41
N GLU A 30 -13.48 -5.86 -4.67
CA GLU A 30 -14.70 -6.45 -5.26
C GLU A 30 -15.85 -5.45 -5.31
N THR A 31 -16.04 -4.66 -4.25
CA THR A 31 -17.13 -3.68 -4.19
C THR A 31 -16.72 -2.35 -4.84
N LEU A 32 -15.54 -1.83 -4.49
CA LEU A 32 -15.06 -0.54 -4.99
C LEU A 32 -14.27 -0.65 -6.28
N GLN A 33 -13.96 -1.87 -6.74
CA GLN A 33 -13.21 -2.14 -7.98
C GLN A 33 -11.81 -1.49 -8.02
N LEU A 34 -11.21 -1.24 -6.86
CA LEU A 34 -9.84 -0.74 -6.72
C LEU A 34 -8.88 -1.93 -6.69
N THR A 35 -8.52 -2.41 -7.87
CA THR A 35 -7.78 -3.68 -8.05
C THR A 35 -6.27 -3.56 -7.87
N GLY A 36 -5.73 -2.36 -7.70
CA GLY A 36 -4.31 -2.13 -7.44
C GLY A 36 -3.82 -2.70 -6.10
N THR A 37 -4.70 -2.88 -5.12
CA THR A 37 -4.42 -3.63 -3.91
C THR A 37 -4.50 -5.13 -4.22
N HIS A 38 -3.38 -5.87 -4.10
CA HIS A 38 -3.30 -7.28 -4.47
C HIS A 38 -3.49 -8.22 -3.28
N VAL A 39 -3.82 -9.49 -3.55
CA VAL A 39 -3.91 -10.55 -2.55
C VAL A 39 -2.97 -11.67 -2.94
N GLY A 40 -1.86 -11.84 -2.20
CA GLY A 40 -0.86 -12.90 -2.43
C GLY A 40 -0.90 -14.03 -1.39
N CYS A 41 -1.65 -13.85 -0.30
CA CYS A 41 -1.89 -14.85 0.74
C CYS A 41 -3.22 -14.56 1.43
N ASP A 42 -3.58 -15.42 2.39
CA ASP A 42 -4.75 -15.25 3.28
C ASP A 42 -4.34 -15.20 4.77
N THR A 43 -3.05 -15.02 5.04
CA THR A 43 -2.43 -15.17 6.36
C THR A 43 -1.74 -13.89 6.86
N ALA A 44 -2.00 -12.75 6.23
CA ALA A 44 -1.42 -11.44 6.55
C ALA A 44 0.13 -11.38 6.50
N GLN A 45 0.79 -12.33 5.81
CA GLN A 45 2.26 -12.42 5.77
C GLN A 45 2.88 -11.69 4.58
N CYS A 46 2.29 -11.83 3.37
CA CYS A 46 2.95 -11.39 2.13
C CYS A 46 3.01 -9.87 1.91
N GLY A 47 2.13 -9.09 2.53
CA GLY A 47 2.09 -7.63 2.42
C GLY A 47 1.56 -7.07 1.09
N ALA A 48 1.16 -7.91 0.12
CA ALA A 48 0.64 -7.43 -1.17
C ALA A 48 -0.65 -6.60 -1.03
N CYS A 49 -1.40 -6.80 0.05
CA CYS A 49 -2.66 -6.13 0.35
C CYS A 49 -2.50 -4.87 1.23
N THR A 50 -1.28 -4.37 1.43
CA THR A 50 -1.04 -3.21 2.29
C THR A 50 -1.73 -1.97 1.73
N VAL A 51 -2.49 -1.30 2.60
CA VAL A 51 -3.13 0.01 2.37
C VAL A 51 -2.85 0.89 3.58
N HIS A 52 -3.09 2.20 3.47
CA HIS A 52 -3.09 3.07 4.66
C HIS A 52 -4.50 3.20 5.22
N LEU A 53 -4.65 2.97 6.50
CA LEU A 53 -5.86 3.19 7.29
C LEU A 53 -5.56 4.28 8.31
N ASN A 54 -6.22 5.42 8.19
CA ASN A 54 -5.96 6.61 9.01
C ASN A 54 -4.47 6.99 9.04
N GLY A 55 -3.80 6.90 7.87
CA GLY A 55 -2.39 7.23 7.72
C GLY A 55 -1.40 6.14 8.17
N ARG A 56 -1.86 4.97 8.60
CA ARG A 56 -1.01 3.85 9.04
C ARG A 56 -1.10 2.67 8.08
N ALA A 57 0.03 2.10 7.72
CA ALA A 57 0.08 0.91 6.87
C ALA A 57 -0.51 -0.32 7.59
N VAL A 58 -1.51 -0.93 6.98
CA VAL A 58 -2.17 -2.15 7.48
C VAL A 58 -2.34 -3.17 6.37
N LYS A 59 -2.38 -4.45 6.72
CA LYS A 59 -2.68 -5.53 5.79
C LYS A 59 -4.19 -5.73 5.71
N SER A 60 -4.81 -5.24 4.65
CA SER A 60 -6.27 -5.21 4.50
C SER A 60 -6.92 -6.60 4.47
N CYS A 61 -6.16 -7.68 4.24
CA CYS A 61 -6.64 -9.05 4.31
C CYS A 61 -6.84 -9.56 5.75
N SER A 62 -6.36 -8.83 6.77
CA SER A 62 -6.55 -9.18 8.20
C SER A 62 -7.43 -8.16 8.95
N PHE A 63 -8.14 -7.31 8.21
CA PHE A 63 -8.99 -6.27 8.75
C PHE A 63 -10.42 -6.43 8.22
N LEU A 64 -11.43 -6.37 9.10
CA LEU A 64 -12.83 -6.44 8.68
C LEU A 64 -13.29 -5.07 8.17
N ALA A 65 -14.08 -5.07 7.10
CA ALA A 65 -14.61 -3.83 6.52
C ALA A 65 -15.44 -3.02 7.53
N VAL A 66 -16.20 -3.70 8.41
CA VAL A 66 -16.97 -3.04 9.46
C VAL A 66 -16.11 -2.30 10.50
N GLN A 67 -14.87 -2.72 10.71
CA GLN A 67 -13.93 -2.03 11.60
C GLN A 67 -13.40 -0.73 11.00
N ALA A 68 -13.52 -0.55 9.69
CA ALA A 68 -13.14 0.67 8.99
C ALA A 68 -14.25 1.74 8.94
N GLN A 69 -15.35 1.55 9.68
CA GLN A 69 -16.40 2.56 9.80
C GLN A 69 -15.81 3.93 10.20
N GLY A 70 -16.08 4.96 9.41
CA GLY A 70 -15.60 6.33 9.63
C GLY A 70 -14.11 6.55 9.33
N ALA A 71 -13.38 5.51 8.92
CA ALA A 71 -11.94 5.60 8.66
C ALA A 71 -11.63 6.24 7.30
N GLN A 72 -10.39 6.72 7.18
CA GLN A 72 -9.78 7.15 5.92
C GLN A 72 -8.87 6.04 5.38
N ILE A 73 -9.16 5.56 4.19
CA ILE A 73 -8.38 4.54 3.48
C ILE A 73 -7.67 5.20 2.31
N THR A 74 -6.36 4.98 2.20
CA THR A 74 -5.59 5.30 1.00
C THR A 74 -5.05 4.01 0.41
N THR A 75 -5.39 3.75 -0.85
CA THR A 75 -4.85 2.65 -1.64
C THR A 75 -3.76 3.16 -2.58
N ILE A 76 -3.10 2.26 -3.30
CA ILE A 76 -2.05 2.64 -4.26
C ILE A 76 -2.57 3.62 -5.32
N GLU A 77 -3.84 3.50 -5.73
CA GLU A 77 -4.48 4.40 -6.69
C GLU A 77 -4.64 5.83 -6.15
N GLY A 78 -4.69 5.97 -4.83
CA GLY A 78 -4.82 7.28 -4.17
C GLY A 78 -3.51 8.01 -3.90
N LEU A 79 -2.36 7.38 -4.16
CA LEU A 79 -1.06 8.04 -3.95
C LEU A 79 -0.73 9.05 -5.05
N ALA A 80 -1.00 8.71 -6.30
CA ALA A 80 -0.82 9.63 -7.42
C ALA A 80 -1.90 10.72 -7.38
N GLN A 81 -1.49 11.97 -7.60
CA GLN A 81 -2.41 13.10 -7.59
C GLN A 81 -2.26 13.91 -8.89
N ASN A 82 -3.39 14.29 -9.47
CA ASN A 82 -3.42 15.13 -10.69
C ASN A 82 -2.54 14.60 -11.84
N GLY A 83 -2.50 13.29 -12.01
CA GLY A 83 -1.67 12.64 -13.04
C GLY A 83 -0.18 12.55 -12.69
N THR A 84 0.24 13.04 -11.52
CA THR A 84 1.63 13.00 -11.07
C THR A 84 1.83 11.83 -10.10
N MET A 85 2.82 10.99 -10.39
CA MET A 85 3.20 9.88 -9.49
C MET A 85 3.67 10.42 -8.15
N HIS A 86 3.34 9.70 -7.07
CA HIS A 86 3.97 9.92 -5.79
C HIS A 86 5.50 9.68 -5.90
N PRO A 87 6.37 10.44 -5.19
CA PRO A 87 7.82 10.28 -5.28
C PRO A 87 8.31 8.84 -5.12
N MET A 88 7.70 8.07 -4.23
CA MET A 88 8.02 6.65 -4.05
C MET A 88 7.67 5.81 -5.29
N GLN A 89 6.52 6.05 -5.93
CA GLN A 89 6.17 5.36 -7.18
C GLN A 89 7.16 5.69 -8.29
N ALA A 90 7.53 6.97 -8.42
CA ALA A 90 8.54 7.42 -9.37
C ALA A 90 9.92 6.79 -9.10
N ALA A 91 10.32 6.68 -7.84
CA ALA A 91 11.58 6.05 -7.42
C ALA A 91 11.61 4.55 -7.78
N PHE A 92 10.50 3.82 -7.56
CA PHE A 92 10.40 2.41 -7.96
C PHE A 92 10.53 2.22 -9.47
N ARG A 93 9.98 3.13 -10.27
CA ARG A 93 10.16 3.13 -11.72
C ARG A 93 11.60 3.42 -12.10
N GLU A 94 12.19 4.47 -11.56
CA GLU A 94 13.55 4.94 -11.90
C GLU A 94 14.63 3.93 -11.53
N CYS A 95 14.55 3.34 -10.35
CA CYS A 95 15.53 2.39 -9.84
C CYS A 95 15.21 0.93 -10.19
N HIS A 96 14.22 0.69 -11.06
CA HIS A 96 13.77 -0.66 -11.41
C HIS A 96 13.44 -1.53 -10.18
N GLY A 97 12.73 -0.95 -9.20
CA GLY A 97 12.32 -1.62 -7.95
C GLY A 97 11.26 -2.69 -8.12
N LEU A 98 10.95 -3.08 -9.35
CA LEU A 98 9.93 -4.08 -9.67
C LEU A 98 10.34 -4.94 -10.88
N GLN A 99 9.78 -6.15 -10.96
CA GLN A 99 9.86 -7.02 -12.13
C GLN A 99 8.44 -7.41 -12.55
N CYS A 100 7.83 -8.44 -11.93
CA CYS A 100 6.45 -8.80 -12.26
C CYS A 100 5.40 -7.76 -11.79
N GLY A 101 5.74 -6.90 -10.84
CA GLY A 101 4.89 -5.83 -10.33
C GLY A 101 3.86 -6.26 -9.28
N PHE A 102 3.70 -7.56 -9.00
CA PHE A 102 2.63 -8.04 -8.10
C PHE A 102 2.78 -7.54 -6.65
N CYS A 103 3.98 -7.53 -6.10
CA CYS A 103 4.24 -7.02 -4.75
C CYS A 103 4.29 -5.48 -4.68
N THR A 104 4.46 -4.81 -5.83
CA THR A 104 4.82 -3.40 -5.89
C THR A 104 3.83 -2.46 -5.20
N PRO A 105 2.50 -2.59 -5.36
CA PRO A 105 1.57 -1.72 -4.66
C PRO A 105 1.73 -1.78 -3.14
N GLY A 106 1.72 -2.97 -2.57
CA GLY A 106 1.89 -3.16 -1.13
C GLY A 106 3.27 -2.71 -0.64
N MET A 107 4.32 -2.97 -1.41
CA MET A 107 5.69 -2.56 -1.11
C MET A 107 5.82 -1.03 -1.07
N VAL A 108 5.24 -0.33 -2.06
CA VAL A 108 5.22 1.14 -2.11
C VAL A 108 4.46 1.71 -0.91
N MET A 109 3.28 1.16 -0.57
CA MET A 109 2.51 1.62 0.59
C MET A 109 3.29 1.47 1.89
N SER A 110 3.96 0.33 2.09
CA SER A 110 4.83 0.10 3.26
C SER A 110 6.03 1.04 3.29
N ALA A 111 6.69 1.26 2.14
CA ALA A 111 7.84 2.14 2.03
C ALA A 111 7.49 3.62 2.31
N VAL A 112 6.31 4.07 1.88
CA VAL A 112 5.82 5.42 2.20
C VAL A 112 5.68 5.58 3.71
N GLN A 113 5.06 4.62 4.40
CA GLN A 113 4.92 4.65 5.86
C GLN A 113 6.29 4.62 6.56
N LEU A 114 7.20 3.77 6.09
CA LEU A 114 8.55 3.65 6.65
C LEU A 114 9.29 4.99 6.63
N LEU A 115 9.26 5.71 5.51
CA LEU A 115 9.92 7.03 5.42
C LEU A 115 9.16 8.14 6.14
N GLN A 116 7.86 8.00 6.38
CA GLN A 116 7.11 8.90 7.25
C GLN A 116 7.52 8.73 8.71
N ASP A 117 7.68 7.49 9.16
CA ASP A 117 8.08 7.17 10.54
C ASP A 117 9.60 7.40 10.76
N ASN A 118 10.44 7.15 9.76
CA ASN A 118 11.88 7.33 9.81
C ASN A 118 12.43 7.93 8.50
N PRO A 119 12.40 9.27 8.35
CA PRO A 119 12.87 9.95 7.15
C PRO A 119 14.38 9.77 6.85
N GLN A 120 15.16 9.32 7.81
CA GLN A 120 16.61 9.09 7.70
C GLN A 120 16.97 7.62 7.94
N ALA A 121 16.09 6.70 7.52
CA ALA A 121 16.29 5.27 7.70
C ALA A 121 17.60 4.81 7.05
N THR A 122 18.41 4.05 7.78
CA THR A 122 19.58 3.36 7.23
C THR A 122 19.15 2.22 6.30
N GLU A 123 20.06 1.69 5.50
CA GLU A 123 19.75 0.54 4.63
C GLU A 123 19.23 -0.65 5.45
N GLU A 124 19.83 -0.91 6.61
CA GLU A 124 19.41 -1.97 7.52
C GLU A 124 17.98 -1.75 8.01
N GLN A 125 17.66 -0.53 8.46
CA GLN A 125 16.31 -0.15 8.90
C GLN A 125 15.29 -0.22 7.75
N ILE A 126 15.71 0.09 6.52
CA ILE A 126 14.84 -0.10 5.34
C ILE A 126 14.55 -1.59 5.13
N ARG A 127 15.55 -2.46 5.23
CA ARG A 127 15.38 -3.91 5.09
C ARG A 127 14.47 -4.47 6.18
N GLU A 128 14.68 -4.09 7.43
CA GLU A 128 13.83 -4.48 8.56
C GLU A 128 12.39 -3.96 8.39
N GLY A 129 12.23 -2.71 7.96
CA GLY A 129 10.90 -2.11 7.73
C GLY A 129 10.12 -2.74 6.57
N LEU A 130 10.79 -3.51 5.72
CA LEU A 130 10.15 -4.29 4.65
C LEU A 130 9.78 -5.72 5.09
N ASP A 131 10.09 -6.11 6.31
CA ASP A 131 9.66 -7.39 6.85
C ASP A 131 8.13 -7.50 6.80
N GLY A 132 7.65 -8.61 6.23
CA GLY A 132 6.23 -8.78 5.96
C GLY A 132 5.75 -8.23 4.62
N ASN A 133 6.66 -7.80 3.73
CA ASN A 133 6.40 -7.49 2.34
C ASN A 133 7.27 -8.38 1.44
N ILE A 134 6.66 -9.43 0.87
CA ILE A 134 7.40 -10.47 0.13
C ILE A 134 7.49 -10.12 -1.34
N CYS A 135 8.73 -10.09 -1.87
CA CYS A 135 9.01 -10.03 -3.30
C CYS A 135 9.78 -11.28 -3.72
N ARG A 136 9.23 -12.04 -4.67
CA ARG A 136 9.89 -13.29 -5.18
C ARG A 136 10.87 -13.03 -6.34
N CYS A 137 10.86 -11.83 -6.92
CA CYS A 137 11.54 -11.56 -8.18
C CYS A 137 12.87 -10.81 -8.01
N THR A 138 12.89 -9.73 -7.20
CA THR A 138 13.94 -8.70 -7.26
C THR A 138 15.15 -8.96 -6.38
N GLY A 139 15.06 -9.86 -5.40
CA GLY A 139 16.06 -10.00 -4.35
C GLY A 139 16.23 -8.76 -3.48
N TYR A 140 15.25 -7.84 -3.52
CA TYR A 140 15.16 -6.60 -2.72
C TYR A 140 16.19 -5.51 -3.02
N GLN A 141 17.25 -5.76 -3.76
CA GLN A 141 18.33 -4.79 -4.02
C GLN A 141 17.78 -3.47 -4.61
N ASN A 142 17.04 -3.56 -5.70
CA ASN A 142 16.49 -2.38 -6.37
C ASN A 142 15.31 -1.77 -5.59
N ILE A 143 14.59 -2.55 -4.78
CA ILE A 143 13.57 -2.03 -3.88
C ILE A 143 14.22 -1.12 -2.83
N VAL A 144 15.27 -1.57 -2.18
CA VAL A 144 16.02 -0.78 -1.19
C VAL A 144 16.59 0.49 -1.84
N LYS A 145 17.20 0.37 -3.03
CA LYS A 145 17.68 1.53 -3.81
C LYS A 145 16.56 2.53 -4.12
N SER A 146 15.36 2.05 -4.47
CA SER A 146 14.21 2.91 -4.73
C SER A 146 13.82 3.74 -3.51
N ILE A 147 13.83 3.11 -2.34
CA ILE A 147 13.49 3.79 -1.08
C ILE A 147 14.57 4.81 -0.74
N GLN A 148 15.85 4.45 -0.85
CA GLN A 148 16.97 5.38 -0.65
C GLN A 148 16.94 6.55 -1.64
N PHE A 149 16.61 6.29 -2.91
CA PHE A 149 16.43 7.32 -3.93
C PHE A 149 15.31 8.31 -3.57
N CYS A 150 14.15 7.79 -3.13
CA CYS A 150 13.06 8.63 -2.66
C CYS A 150 13.46 9.45 -1.43
N GLN A 151 14.16 8.84 -0.49
CA GLN A 151 14.66 9.49 0.74
C GLN A 151 15.62 10.64 0.44
N SER A 152 16.48 10.51 -0.57
CA SER A 152 17.44 11.56 -0.96
C SER A 152 16.78 12.79 -1.58
N GLY A 153 15.48 12.74 -1.89
CA GLY A 153 14.78 13.81 -2.60
C GLY A 153 15.18 13.92 -4.07
N ALA A 154 15.89 12.95 -4.61
CA ALA A 154 16.28 12.91 -6.02
C ALA A 154 15.02 12.84 -6.91
N LYS A 155 15.04 13.58 -8.02
CA LYS A 155 13.94 13.59 -8.98
C LYS A 155 14.12 12.46 -9.99
N ALA A 156 13.07 11.66 -10.20
CA ALA A 156 13.03 10.71 -11.30
C ALA A 156 13.12 11.47 -12.64
N THR A 157 13.88 10.93 -13.58
CA THR A 157 13.92 11.43 -14.95
C THR A 157 12.56 11.14 -15.62
N ALA A 158 12.03 12.12 -16.32
CA ALA A 158 10.72 12.05 -16.98
C ALA A 158 10.73 11.06 -18.16
#